data_cef572e5bede0c782134080a018576bd
#
_entry.id   cef572e5bede0c782134080a018576bd
#
_cell.length_a   1.000
_cell.length_b   1.000
_cell.length_c   1.000
_cell.angle_alpha   90.00
_cell.angle_beta   90.00
_cell.angle_gamma   90.00
#
_symmetry.space_group_name_H-M   'P 1'
#
loop_
_entity.id
_entity.type
_entity.pdbx_description
1 polymer ?
#
loop_
_entity_poly.entity_id
_entity_poly.type
_entity_poly.pdbx_seq_one_letter_code
_entity_poly.pdbx_strand_id
1 'polypeptide(L)'
;MPSTRRTVFGLVGCTALAGVLLAGVLFPIAGGLGYVSNRAADTVDNVSGELIEGVVPAISTMTDLAGNPIAWLYEQRRFEVPSTKISNEMKLAIVSVEDRRFAEHQGVDWQGTLRAFLTNTTSGQVEQGASTLDQQYVKNYQLLVVADTDAERRAAIETTPARKIREIRMALSLDKELTKDEILTRYLNLVPFGNASFGIQDAAQTYFGVDASELTVTQAAMLAGMV
;
A
#
# COMPACT_ATOMS: atom_id res chain seq x y z
N MET A 1 -45.56 -0.13 50.95
CA MET A 1 -44.28 0.21 50.35
C MET A 1 -43.70 -1.03 49.69
N PRO A 2 -43.45 -1.09 48.40
CA PRO A 2 -42.80 -2.24 47.82
C PRO A 2 -41.39 -2.35 48.39
N SER A 3 -41.01 -3.54 48.82
CA SER A 3 -39.74 -3.74 49.51
C SER A 3 -38.58 -3.44 48.55
N THR A 4 -37.65 -2.60 48.98
CA THR A 4 -36.44 -2.18 48.23
C THR A 4 -35.71 -3.38 47.60
N ARG A 5 -35.77 -4.55 48.21
CA ARG A 5 -35.26 -5.81 47.66
C ARG A 5 -35.90 -6.21 46.33
N ARG A 6 -37.24 -6.11 46.18
CA ARG A 6 -37.93 -6.45 44.92
C ARG A 6 -37.55 -5.53 43.78
N THR A 7 -37.36 -4.23 44.06
CA THR A 7 -36.95 -3.24 43.07
C THR A 7 -35.49 -3.47 42.60
N VAL A 8 -34.60 -3.82 43.54
CA VAL A 8 -33.19 -4.12 43.21
C VAL A 8 -33.10 -5.42 42.39
N PHE A 9 -33.81 -6.48 42.75
CA PHE A 9 -33.84 -7.71 41.93
C PHE A 9 -34.44 -7.49 40.55
N GLY A 10 -35.46 -6.64 40.42
CA GLY A 10 -36.04 -6.27 39.12
C GLY A 10 -35.04 -5.50 38.26
N LEU A 11 -34.30 -4.54 38.83
CA LEU A 11 -33.28 -3.77 38.15
C LEU A 11 -32.13 -4.67 37.66
N VAL A 12 -31.61 -5.54 38.52
CA VAL A 12 -30.53 -6.48 38.14
C VAL A 12 -31.01 -7.45 37.05
N GLY A 13 -32.25 -7.94 37.13
CA GLY A 13 -32.83 -8.79 36.09
C GLY A 13 -32.98 -8.08 34.75
N CYS A 14 -33.44 -6.82 34.73
CA CYS A 14 -33.56 -6.03 33.52
C CYS A 14 -32.18 -5.70 32.88
N THR A 15 -31.18 -5.36 33.71
CA THR A 15 -29.83 -5.09 33.19
C THR A 15 -29.16 -6.35 32.64
N ALA A 16 -29.36 -7.50 33.30
CA ALA A 16 -28.85 -8.78 32.79
C ALA A 16 -29.51 -9.17 31.45
N LEU A 17 -30.84 -8.99 31.36
CA LEU A 17 -31.60 -9.27 30.13
C LEU A 17 -31.19 -8.33 28.98
N ALA A 18 -31.02 -7.04 29.26
CA ALA A 18 -30.53 -6.07 28.28
C ALA A 18 -29.12 -6.40 27.83
N GLY A 19 -28.22 -6.83 28.72
CA GLY A 19 -26.86 -7.28 28.39
C GLY A 19 -26.86 -8.51 27.48
N VAL A 20 -27.70 -9.50 27.74
CA VAL A 20 -27.85 -10.71 26.90
C VAL A 20 -28.41 -10.37 25.52
N LEU A 21 -29.39 -9.47 25.43
CA LEU A 21 -29.97 -9.05 24.18
C LEU A 21 -28.95 -8.25 23.35
N LEU A 22 -28.20 -7.34 23.94
CA LEU A 22 -27.11 -6.62 23.29
C LEU A 22 -26.00 -7.56 22.81
N ALA A 23 -25.59 -8.50 23.66
CA ALA A 23 -24.61 -9.51 23.27
C ALA A 23 -25.11 -10.39 22.12
N GLY A 24 -26.40 -10.79 22.15
CA GLY A 24 -27.02 -11.59 21.09
C GLY A 24 -27.07 -10.88 19.72
N VAL A 25 -27.22 -9.55 19.72
CA VAL A 25 -27.20 -8.73 18.48
C VAL A 25 -25.77 -8.45 18.02
N LEU A 26 -24.86 -8.19 18.95
CA LEU A 26 -23.48 -7.81 18.62
C LEU A 26 -22.60 -9.03 18.32
N PHE A 27 -22.88 -10.19 18.90
CA PHE A 27 -22.08 -11.41 18.73
C PHE A 27 -22.01 -11.91 17.27
N PRO A 28 -23.11 -11.97 16.49
CA PRO A 28 -23.04 -12.35 15.08
C PRO A 28 -22.25 -11.33 14.23
N ILE A 29 -22.34 -10.04 14.58
CA ILE A 29 -21.59 -8.97 13.90
C ILE A 29 -20.11 -9.09 14.24
N ALA A 30 -19.76 -9.22 15.52
CA ALA A 30 -18.38 -9.38 15.97
C ALA A 30 -17.78 -10.72 15.50
N GLY A 31 -18.56 -11.81 15.51
CA GLY A 31 -18.16 -13.12 15.03
C GLY A 31 -17.98 -13.15 13.51
N GLY A 32 -18.88 -12.50 12.77
CA GLY A 32 -18.77 -12.35 11.31
C GLY A 32 -17.55 -11.52 10.91
N LEU A 33 -17.31 -10.39 11.58
CA LEU A 33 -16.12 -9.57 11.39
C LEU A 33 -14.84 -10.33 11.78
N GLY A 34 -14.86 -11.10 12.86
CA GLY A 34 -13.75 -11.95 13.29
C GLY A 34 -13.43 -13.07 12.27
N TYR A 35 -14.45 -13.71 11.72
CA TYR A 35 -14.29 -14.77 10.72
C TYR A 35 -13.73 -14.22 9.41
N VAL A 36 -14.27 -13.10 8.91
CA VAL A 36 -13.76 -12.41 7.72
C VAL A 36 -12.34 -11.89 7.97
N SER A 37 -12.07 -11.41 9.18
CA SER A 37 -10.75 -10.95 9.61
C SER A 37 -9.72 -12.08 9.63
N ASN A 38 -10.07 -13.28 10.15
CA ASN A 38 -9.15 -14.43 10.18
C ASN A 38 -8.85 -14.97 8.77
N ARG A 39 -9.88 -15.13 7.92
CA ARG A 39 -9.64 -15.51 6.52
C ARG A 39 -8.81 -14.52 5.75
N ALA A 40 -8.99 -13.22 6.03
CA ALA A 40 -8.15 -12.18 5.47
C ALA A 40 -6.72 -12.24 6.03
N ALA A 41 -6.54 -12.66 7.30
CA ALA A 41 -5.21 -12.83 7.91
C ALA A 41 -4.41 -13.94 7.22
N ASP A 42 -5.01 -15.13 7.03
CA ASP A 42 -4.34 -16.26 6.36
C ASP A 42 -3.91 -15.90 4.92
N THR A 43 -4.72 -15.10 4.22
CA THR A 43 -4.38 -14.62 2.87
C THR A 43 -3.29 -13.55 2.92
N VAL A 44 -3.28 -12.70 3.94
CA VAL A 44 -2.29 -11.64 4.15
C VAL A 44 -0.92 -12.22 4.49
N ASP A 45 -0.86 -13.25 5.33
CA ASP A 45 0.42 -13.86 5.74
C ASP A 45 1.11 -14.54 4.54
N ASN A 46 0.36 -15.23 3.67
CA ASN A 46 0.91 -15.82 2.46
C ASN A 46 1.40 -14.76 1.46
N VAL A 47 0.62 -13.72 1.21
CA VAL A 47 0.98 -12.65 0.24
C VAL A 47 2.06 -11.71 0.83
N SER A 48 2.15 -11.57 2.15
CA SER A 48 3.23 -10.79 2.79
C SER A 48 4.59 -11.42 2.57
N GLY A 49 4.70 -12.76 2.57
CA GLY A 49 5.91 -13.47 2.18
C GLY A 49 6.33 -13.16 0.73
N GLU A 50 5.39 -13.20 -0.20
CA GLU A 50 5.64 -12.86 -1.61
C GLU A 50 6.05 -11.39 -1.81
N LEU A 51 5.47 -10.45 -1.06
CA LEU A 51 5.87 -9.04 -1.08
C LEU A 51 7.32 -8.81 -0.65
N ILE A 52 7.82 -9.64 0.26
CA ILE A 52 9.17 -9.55 0.82
C ILE A 52 10.18 -10.28 -0.07
N GLU A 53 9.82 -11.45 -0.59
CA GLU A 53 10.70 -12.32 -1.38
C GLU A 53 10.45 -12.22 -2.89
N GLY A 54 9.32 -11.65 -3.30
CA GLY A 54 8.86 -11.65 -4.68
C GLY A 54 9.78 -10.89 -5.63
N VAL A 55 10.09 -11.57 -6.74
CA VAL A 55 10.85 -10.99 -7.84
C VAL A 55 9.90 -10.19 -8.73
N VAL A 56 10.22 -8.93 -8.94
CA VAL A 56 9.46 -8.07 -9.87
C VAL A 56 9.74 -8.54 -11.30
N PRO A 57 8.74 -8.54 -12.22
CA PRO A 57 8.99 -8.86 -13.61
C PRO A 57 10.09 -7.99 -14.20
N ALA A 58 11.18 -8.63 -14.63
CA ALA A 58 12.36 -7.98 -15.15
C ALA A 58 12.46 -8.17 -16.67
N ILE A 59 13.35 -7.42 -17.29
CA ILE A 59 13.67 -7.53 -18.72
C ILE A 59 14.51 -8.78 -18.96
N SER A 60 14.16 -9.57 -20.00
CA SER A 60 15.07 -10.55 -20.56
C SER A 60 15.90 -9.91 -21.66
N THR A 61 17.20 -9.88 -21.50
CA THR A 61 18.11 -9.32 -22.50
C THR A 61 18.67 -10.43 -23.40
N MET A 62 18.43 -10.31 -24.69
CA MET A 62 19.09 -11.15 -25.70
C MET A 62 20.41 -10.49 -26.11
N THR A 63 21.51 -11.24 -26.06
CA THR A 63 22.84 -10.71 -26.42
C THR A 63 23.45 -11.49 -27.59
N ASP A 64 24.40 -10.86 -28.30
CA ASP A 64 25.28 -11.52 -29.24
C ASP A 64 26.36 -12.36 -28.54
N LEU A 65 27.19 -13.03 -29.29
CA LEU A 65 28.30 -13.85 -28.76
C LEU A 65 29.36 -13.01 -28.02
N ALA A 66 29.43 -11.72 -28.25
CA ALA A 66 30.31 -10.78 -27.57
C ALA A 66 29.68 -10.17 -26.30
N GLY A 67 28.41 -10.50 -26.00
CA GLY A 67 27.68 -9.97 -24.85
C GLY A 67 26.96 -8.66 -25.10
N ASN A 68 26.96 -8.12 -26.34
CA ASN A 68 26.23 -6.90 -26.65
C ASN A 68 24.72 -7.16 -26.73
N PRO A 69 23.86 -6.31 -26.15
CA PRO A 69 22.42 -6.47 -26.23
C PRO A 69 21.94 -6.31 -27.68
N ILE A 70 21.15 -7.29 -28.16
CA ILE A 70 20.50 -7.29 -29.48
C ILE A 70 19.02 -6.94 -29.35
N ALA A 71 18.36 -7.42 -28.29
CA ALA A 71 16.95 -7.16 -28.03
C ALA A 71 16.63 -7.29 -26.54
N TRP A 72 15.54 -6.62 -26.14
CA TRP A 72 14.95 -6.75 -24.82
C TRP A 72 13.54 -7.32 -24.98
N LEU A 73 13.24 -8.37 -24.21
CA LEU A 73 11.92 -9.00 -24.15
C LEU A 73 11.31 -8.66 -22.78
N TYR A 74 10.16 -8.02 -22.77
CA TYR A 74 9.50 -7.58 -21.55
C TYR A 74 7.99 -7.36 -21.76
N GLU A 75 7.22 -7.56 -20.71
CA GLU A 75 5.84 -7.06 -20.62
C GLU A 75 5.83 -5.65 -19.99
N GLN A 76 6.70 -5.44 -18.99
CA GLN A 76 6.93 -4.15 -18.35
C GLN A 76 8.41 -3.81 -18.48
N ARG A 77 8.71 -2.70 -19.15
CA ARG A 77 10.10 -2.26 -19.28
C ARG A 77 10.58 -1.70 -17.95
N ARG A 78 11.43 -2.46 -17.26
CA ARG A 78 11.92 -2.15 -15.92
C ARG A 78 13.36 -2.55 -15.76
N PHE A 79 14.16 -1.58 -15.30
CA PHE A 79 15.55 -1.80 -14.90
C PHE A 79 15.64 -1.58 -13.40
N GLU A 80 15.77 -2.65 -12.64
CA GLU A 80 15.90 -2.59 -11.19
C GLU A 80 17.29 -2.07 -10.80
N VAL A 81 17.30 -1.11 -9.87
CA VAL A 81 18.55 -0.52 -9.36
C VAL A 81 18.55 -0.53 -7.82
N PRO A 82 19.72 -0.74 -7.20
CA PRO A 82 19.83 -0.67 -5.75
C PRO A 82 19.64 0.77 -5.24
N SER A 83 19.30 0.92 -3.97
CA SER A 83 19.10 2.21 -3.30
C SER A 83 20.22 3.23 -3.56
N THR A 84 21.48 2.75 -3.61
CA THR A 84 22.67 3.57 -3.86
C THR A 84 22.75 4.14 -5.28
N LYS A 85 21.94 3.63 -6.20
CA LYS A 85 21.84 4.10 -7.59
C LYS A 85 20.57 4.93 -7.86
N ILE A 86 19.88 5.36 -6.82
CA ILE A 86 18.77 6.30 -6.89
C ILE A 86 19.21 7.60 -6.21
N SER A 87 19.07 8.73 -6.89
CA SER A 87 19.47 10.02 -6.34
C SER A 87 18.71 10.35 -5.05
N ASN A 88 19.34 11.03 -4.11
CA ASN A 88 18.68 11.51 -2.90
C ASN A 88 17.57 12.50 -3.23
N GLU A 89 17.73 13.29 -4.27
CA GLU A 89 16.74 14.23 -4.79
C GLU A 89 15.44 13.52 -5.14
N MET A 90 15.52 12.35 -5.80
CA MET A 90 14.34 11.56 -6.14
C MET A 90 13.68 10.96 -4.90
N LYS A 91 14.45 10.41 -3.97
CA LYS A 91 13.93 9.87 -2.70
C LYS A 91 13.20 10.95 -1.89
N LEU A 92 13.80 12.14 -1.79
CA LEU A 92 13.20 13.27 -1.08
C LEU A 92 11.98 13.83 -1.81
N ALA A 93 12.01 13.91 -3.13
CA ALA A 93 10.89 14.40 -3.93
C ALA A 93 9.64 13.53 -3.75
N ILE A 94 9.77 12.22 -3.92
CA ILE A 94 8.63 11.30 -3.81
C ILE A 94 8.05 11.28 -2.38
N VAL A 95 8.89 11.24 -1.35
CA VAL A 95 8.45 11.32 0.06
C VAL A 95 7.75 12.65 0.34
N SER A 96 8.24 13.75 -0.22
CA SER A 96 7.65 15.09 -0.01
C SER A 96 6.27 15.23 -0.66
N VAL A 97 6.01 14.55 -1.77
CA VAL A 97 4.75 14.60 -2.51
C VAL A 97 3.76 13.59 -1.93
N GLU A 98 4.17 12.34 -1.80
CA GLU A 98 3.27 11.22 -1.52
C GLU A 98 3.08 10.95 -0.02
N ASP A 99 4.15 11.10 0.78
CA ASP A 99 4.12 10.69 2.19
C ASP A 99 5.15 11.44 3.05
N ARG A 100 4.84 12.68 3.39
CA ARG A 100 5.77 13.58 4.11
C ARG A 100 6.24 13.03 5.47
N ARG A 101 5.49 12.11 6.05
CA ARG A 101 5.82 11.51 7.35
C ARG A 101 6.25 10.06 7.23
N PHE A 102 6.69 9.64 6.05
CA PHE A 102 7.11 8.29 5.75
C PHE A 102 8.07 7.68 6.80
N ALA A 103 9.02 8.48 7.29
CA ALA A 103 9.97 8.05 8.32
C ALA A 103 9.39 8.01 9.76
N GLU A 104 8.17 8.57 9.98
CA GLU A 104 7.61 8.73 11.32
C GLU A 104 6.55 7.67 11.67
N HIS A 105 5.93 7.05 10.67
CA HIS A 105 4.89 6.05 10.87
C HIS A 105 5.38 4.63 10.53
N GLN A 106 4.61 3.64 10.96
CA GLN A 106 4.87 2.21 10.74
C GLN A 106 3.83 1.64 9.75
N GLY A 107 4.09 1.81 8.45
CA GLY A 107 3.22 1.31 7.37
C GLY A 107 1.95 2.12 7.13
N VAL A 108 1.38 2.77 8.15
CA VAL A 108 0.15 3.57 8.07
C VAL A 108 0.28 4.87 8.84
N ASP A 109 0.01 5.98 8.18
CA ASP A 109 -0.10 7.31 8.83
C ASP A 109 -1.53 7.56 9.34
N TRP A 110 -1.82 7.13 10.57
CA TRP A 110 -3.13 7.34 11.19
C TRP A 110 -3.50 8.81 11.37
N GLN A 111 -2.53 9.68 11.67
CA GLN A 111 -2.76 11.12 11.84
C GLN A 111 -3.03 11.79 10.49
N GLY A 112 -2.27 11.44 9.45
CA GLY A 112 -2.49 11.91 8.08
C GLY A 112 -3.83 11.43 7.54
N THR A 113 -4.18 10.16 7.76
CA THR A 113 -5.47 9.58 7.37
C THR A 113 -6.64 10.31 8.02
N LEU A 114 -6.58 10.57 9.34
CA LEU A 114 -7.61 11.31 10.04
C LEU A 114 -7.72 12.75 9.55
N ARG A 115 -6.59 13.43 9.34
CA ARG A 115 -6.56 14.78 8.79
C ARG A 115 -7.18 14.84 7.40
N ALA A 116 -6.77 13.94 6.49
CA ALA A 116 -7.31 13.86 5.14
C ALA A 116 -8.83 13.58 5.15
N PHE A 117 -9.28 12.70 6.04
CA PHE A 117 -10.71 12.42 6.21
C PHE A 117 -11.49 13.67 6.62
N LEU A 118 -11.00 14.43 7.61
CA LEU A 118 -11.64 15.67 8.07
C LEU A 118 -11.64 16.74 6.96
N THR A 119 -10.51 16.93 6.26
CA THR A 119 -10.40 17.90 5.16
C THR A 119 -11.36 17.54 4.01
N ASN A 120 -11.32 16.30 3.55
CA ASN A 120 -12.18 15.84 2.44
C ASN A 120 -13.68 15.88 2.79
N THR A 121 -14.03 15.65 4.07
CA THR A 121 -15.41 15.75 4.54
C THR A 121 -15.91 17.20 4.59
N THR A 122 -15.04 18.14 4.97
CA THR A 122 -15.41 19.56 5.08
C THR A 122 -15.43 20.27 3.72
N SER A 123 -14.53 19.90 2.79
CA SER A 123 -14.47 20.48 1.45
C SER A 123 -15.47 19.85 0.47
N GLY A 124 -15.99 18.65 0.78
CA GLY A 124 -16.86 17.89 -0.13
C GLY A 124 -16.13 17.34 -1.37
N GLN A 125 -14.81 17.47 -1.44
CA GLN A 125 -13.94 16.97 -2.51
C GLN A 125 -12.76 16.22 -1.93
N VAL A 126 -12.13 15.34 -2.73
CA VAL A 126 -10.89 14.65 -2.34
C VAL A 126 -9.71 15.58 -2.62
N GLU A 127 -9.33 16.36 -1.61
CA GLU A 127 -8.21 17.30 -1.69
C GLU A 127 -6.89 16.70 -1.21
N GLN A 128 -6.94 15.69 -0.34
CA GLN A 128 -5.74 15.07 0.22
C GLN A 128 -5.76 13.55 0.05
N GLY A 129 -4.67 12.99 -0.46
CA GLY A 129 -4.40 11.56 -0.42
C GLY A 129 -4.10 11.11 1.02
N ALA A 130 -4.64 9.96 1.40
CA ALA A 130 -4.47 9.40 2.74
C ALA A 130 -3.65 8.10 2.75
N SER A 131 -3.20 7.63 1.59
CA SER A 131 -2.43 6.39 1.46
C SER A 131 -0.94 6.66 1.62
N THR A 132 -0.27 5.87 2.46
CA THR A 132 1.18 5.91 2.63
C THR A 132 1.91 5.26 1.45
N LEU A 133 3.23 5.49 1.33
CA LEU A 133 4.08 4.83 0.33
C LEU A 133 4.06 3.30 0.51
N ASP A 134 4.00 2.81 1.75
CA ASP A 134 3.84 1.37 2.05
C ASP A 134 2.55 0.81 1.44
N GLN A 135 1.42 1.50 1.62
CA GLN A 135 0.13 1.10 1.06
C GLN A 135 0.11 1.19 -0.47
N GLN A 136 0.74 2.21 -1.04
CA GLN A 136 0.86 2.36 -2.48
C GLN A 136 1.75 1.26 -3.09
N TYR A 137 2.84 0.88 -2.41
CA TYR A 137 3.68 -0.23 -2.83
C TYR A 137 2.88 -1.54 -2.87
N VAL A 138 2.16 -1.86 -1.79
CA VAL A 138 1.30 -3.06 -1.72
C VAL A 138 0.28 -3.08 -2.86
N LYS A 139 -0.43 -1.97 -3.08
CA LYS A 139 -1.42 -1.86 -4.17
C LYS A 139 -0.78 -2.09 -5.54
N ASN A 140 0.33 -1.42 -5.82
CA ASN A 140 1.00 -1.55 -7.11
C ASN A 140 1.62 -2.93 -7.30
N TYR A 141 2.14 -3.56 -6.25
CA TYR A 141 2.65 -4.93 -6.30
C TYR A 141 1.53 -5.93 -6.66
N GLN A 142 0.38 -5.82 -6.00
CA GLN A 142 -0.78 -6.66 -6.34
C GLN A 142 -1.25 -6.47 -7.78
N LEU A 143 -1.25 -5.24 -8.27
CA LEU A 143 -1.70 -4.91 -9.62
C LEU A 143 -0.71 -5.36 -10.70
N LEU A 144 0.59 -5.15 -10.47
CA LEU A 144 1.62 -5.23 -11.51
C LEU A 144 2.41 -6.54 -11.48
N VAL A 145 2.40 -7.24 -10.33
CA VAL A 145 3.21 -8.46 -10.12
C VAL A 145 2.33 -9.69 -9.89
N VAL A 146 1.30 -9.57 -9.02
CA VAL A 146 0.49 -10.71 -8.60
C VAL A 146 -0.68 -10.97 -9.56
N ALA A 147 -1.29 -9.92 -10.11
CA ALA A 147 -2.48 -10.06 -10.93
C ALA A 147 -2.15 -10.54 -12.36
N ASP A 148 -2.44 -11.80 -12.65
CA ASP A 148 -2.23 -12.42 -13.97
C ASP A 148 -3.40 -12.16 -14.93
N THR A 149 -4.62 -12.01 -14.40
CA THR A 149 -5.84 -11.84 -15.20
C THR A 149 -6.42 -10.42 -15.09
N ASP A 150 -7.19 -10.01 -16.10
CA ASP A 150 -7.91 -8.72 -16.07
C ASP A 150 -8.92 -8.62 -14.91
N ALA A 151 -9.44 -9.76 -14.44
CA ALA A 151 -10.33 -9.79 -13.29
C ALA A 151 -9.57 -9.48 -11.99
N GLU A 152 -8.39 -10.05 -11.82
CA GLU A 152 -7.50 -9.80 -10.68
C GLU A 152 -6.96 -8.37 -10.69
N ARG A 153 -6.57 -7.86 -11.86
CA ARG A 153 -6.15 -6.45 -12.02
C ARG A 153 -7.26 -5.48 -11.60
N ARG A 154 -8.51 -5.73 -12.02
CA ARG A 154 -9.65 -4.94 -11.58
C ARG A 154 -9.88 -5.04 -10.07
N ALA A 155 -9.78 -6.24 -9.50
CA ALA A 155 -9.92 -6.45 -8.06
C ALA A 155 -8.81 -5.73 -7.24
N ALA A 156 -7.58 -5.66 -7.77
CA ALA A 156 -6.46 -4.97 -7.13
C ALA A 156 -6.66 -3.45 -7.01
N ILE A 157 -7.44 -2.83 -7.91
CA ILE A 157 -7.70 -1.38 -7.92
C ILE A 157 -9.12 -1.01 -7.49
N GLU A 158 -10.00 -1.99 -7.25
CA GLU A 158 -11.38 -1.75 -6.86
C GLU A 158 -11.45 -0.93 -5.56
N THR A 159 -12.33 0.09 -5.54
CA THR A 159 -12.49 0.95 -4.36
C THR A 159 -13.47 0.31 -3.37
N THR A 160 -13.00 -0.71 -2.62
CA THR A 160 -13.79 -1.39 -1.58
C THR A 160 -13.14 -1.29 -0.21
N PRO A 161 -13.92 -1.19 0.87
CA PRO A 161 -13.37 -1.22 2.24
C PRO A 161 -12.57 -2.49 2.54
N ALA A 162 -13.02 -3.64 2.02
CA ALA A 162 -12.35 -4.92 2.22
C ALA A 162 -10.94 -4.93 1.60
N ARG A 163 -10.79 -4.42 0.36
CA ARG A 163 -9.49 -4.24 -0.27
C ARG A 163 -8.60 -3.31 0.55
N LYS A 164 -9.13 -2.16 1.00
CA LYS A 164 -8.34 -1.18 1.77
C LYS A 164 -7.86 -1.74 3.12
N ILE A 165 -8.69 -2.53 3.81
CA ILE A 165 -8.27 -3.21 5.05
C ILE A 165 -7.16 -4.21 4.78
N ARG A 166 -7.22 -4.96 3.68
CA ARG A 166 -6.16 -5.90 3.29
C ARG A 166 -4.86 -5.14 3.00
N GLU A 167 -4.91 -4.09 2.20
CA GLU A 167 -3.77 -3.20 1.89
C GLU A 167 -3.11 -2.65 3.17
N ILE A 168 -3.92 -2.15 4.12
CA ILE A 168 -3.43 -1.66 5.42
C ILE A 168 -2.68 -2.76 6.19
N ARG A 169 -3.24 -3.97 6.27
CA ARG A 169 -2.60 -5.08 6.99
C ARG A 169 -1.27 -5.47 6.35
N MET A 170 -1.24 -5.55 5.04
CA MET A 170 -0.03 -5.87 4.28
C MET A 170 1.04 -4.79 4.45
N ALA A 171 0.66 -3.50 4.43
CA ALA A 171 1.57 -2.39 4.68
C ALA A 171 2.17 -2.44 6.10
N LEU A 172 1.34 -2.77 7.11
CA LEU A 172 1.81 -2.95 8.49
C LEU A 172 2.76 -4.15 8.64
N SER A 173 2.53 -5.24 7.90
CA SER A 173 3.42 -6.40 7.89
C SER A 173 4.73 -6.08 7.19
N LEU A 174 4.68 -5.41 6.05
CA LEU A 174 5.84 -4.99 5.26
C LEU A 174 6.81 -4.12 6.08
N ASP A 175 6.28 -3.12 6.78
CA ASP A 175 7.09 -2.18 7.59
C ASP A 175 7.76 -2.83 8.82
N LYS A 176 7.30 -4.00 9.24
CA LYS A 176 7.97 -4.76 10.31
C LYS A 176 9.19 -5.52 9.80
N GLU A 177 9.18 -5.95 8.56
CA GLU A 177 10.18 -6.83 7.98
C GLU A 177 11.24 -6.06 7.17
N LEU A 178 10.86 -4.91 6.59
CA LEU A 178 11.74 -4.10 5.74
C LEU A 178 12.01 -2.74 6.34
N THR A 179 13.19 -2.23 6.09
CA THR A 179 13.54 -0.84 6.42
C THR A 179 12.83 0.15 5.50
N LYS A 180 12.67 1.39 5.93
CA LYS A 180 12.08 2.46 5.11
C LYS A 180 12.82 2.69 3.79
N ASP A 181 14.15 2.57 3.77
CA ASP A 181 14.94 2.69 2.55
C ASP A 181 14.69 1.52 1.58
N GLU A 182 14.51 0.31 2.09
CA GLU A 182 14.15 -0.86 1.27
C GLU A 182 12.75 -0.72 0.67
N ILE A 183 11.76 -0.29 1.45
CA ILE A 183 10.38 -0.06 0.97
C ILE A 183 10.40 1.02 -0.11
N LEU A 184 11.06 2.15 0.13
CA LEU A 184 11.16 3.25 -0.82
C LEU A 184 11.87 2.82 -2.12
N THR A 185 12.94 2.04 -2.00
CA THR A 185 13.69 1.51 -3.15
C THR A 185 12.81 0.59 -3.98
N ARG A 186 12.09 -0.33 -3.35
CA ARG A 186 11.17 -1.24 -4.02
C ARG A 186 10.01 -0.49 -4.68
N TYR A 187 9.44 0.51 -4.00
CA TYR A 187 8.41 1.38 -4.55
C TYR A 187 8.90 2.07 -5.83
N LEU A 188 10.05 2.73 -5.77
CA LEU A 188 10.64 3.46 -6.90
C LEU A 188 11.03 2.54 -8.07
N ASN A 189 11.38 1.29 -7.82
CA ASN A 189 11.63 0.29 -8.86
C ASN A 189 10.33 -0.31 -9.43
N LEU A 190 9.19 -0.17 -8.76
CA LEU A 190 7.95 -0.83 -9.14
C LEU A 190 7.00 0.06 -9.93
N VAL A 191 6.78 1.31 -9.48
CA VAL A 191 5.67 2.15 -9.94
C VAL A 191 5.80 2.57 -11.39
N PRO A 192 4.67 2.75 -12.11
CA PRO A 192 4.66 3.26 -13.48
C PRO A 192 4.81 4.77 -13.48
N PHE A 193 5.66 5.29 -14.36
CA PHE A 193 5.87 6.71 -14.63
C PHE A 193 5.25 7.16 -15.95
N GLY A 194 4.31 6.37 -16.52
CA GLY A 194 3.74 6.64 -17.81
C GLY A 194 4.65 6.22 -18.96
N ASN A 195 4.18 6.41 -20.22
CA ASN A 195 4.92 6.07 -21.44
C ASN A 195 5.53 4.64 -21.45
N ALA A 196 4.80 3.68 -20.92
CA ALA A 196 5.23 2.29 -20.69
C ALA A 196 6.53 2.15 -19.89
N SER A 197 6.90 3.16 -19.10
CA SER A 197 8.08 3.17 -18.25
C SER A 197 7.71 2.73 -16.86
N PHE A 198 8.38 1.69 -16.36
CA PHE A 198 8.18 1.14 -15.02
C PHE A 198 9.47 1.21 -14.22
N GLY A 199 9.38 1.81 -13.04
CA GLY A 199 10.53 2.05 -12.17
C GLY A 199 11.35 3.27 -12.57
N ILE A 200 12.07 3.79 -11.58
CA ILE A 200 12.76 5.08 -11.66
C ILE A 200 13.91 5.11 -12.65
N GLN A 201 14.63 3.98 -12.85
CA GLN A 201 15.75 3.92 -13.79
C GLN A 201 15.24 4.06 -15.21
N ASP A 202 14.16 3.33 -15.57
CA ASP A 202 13.58 3.44 -16.91
C ASP A 202 12.94 4.81 -17.13
N ALA A 203 12.31 5.38 -16.11
CA ALA A 203 11.76 6.74 -16.19
C ALA A 203 12.84 7.79 -16.41
N ALA A 204 13.95 7.73 -15.67
CA ALA A 204 15.08 8.66 -15.82
C ALA A 204 15.66 8.62 -17.24
N GLN A 205 15.85 7.42 -17.79
CA GLN A 205 16.33 7.22 -19.14
C GLN A 205 15.31 7.70 -20.19
N THR A 206 14.04 7.36 -20.00
CA THR A 206 12.98 7.67 -20.97
C THR A 206 12.72 9.17 -21.09
N TYR A 207 12.67 9.89 -19.97
CA TYR A 207 12.30 11.30 -19.95
C TYR A 207 13.48 12.25 -20.06
N PHE A 208 14.67 11.83 -19.59
CA PHE A 208 15.82 12.73 -19.47
C PHE A 208 17.11 12.18 -20.07
N GLY A 209 17.18 10.89 -20.41
CA GLY A 209 18.38 10.25 -20.96
C GLY A 209 19.52 10.15 -19.95
N VAL A 210 19.22 10.13 -18.64
CA VAL A 210 20.20 10.03 -17.55
C VAL A 210 19.91 8.81 -16.68
N ASP A 211 20.87 8.40 -15.86
CA ASP A 211 20.65 7.38 -14.84
C ASP A 211 19.84 7.92 -13.66
N ALA A 212 19.13 7.04 -12.96
CA ALA A 212 18.35 7.42 -11.77
C ALA A 212 19.21 8.05 -10.65
N SER A 213 20.51 7.75 -10.62
CA SER A 213 21.49 8.35 -9.71
C SER A 213 21.86 9.79 -10.06
N GLU A 214 21.58 10.23 -11.30
CA GLU A 214 21.95 11.55 -11.83
C GLU A 214 20.77 12.53 -11.89
N LEU A 215 19.59 12.11 -11.44
CA LEU A 215 18.40 12.96 -11.43
C LEU A 215 18.62 14.20 -10.56
N THR A 216 18.44 15.35 -11.19
CA THR A 216 18.44 16.65 -10.50
C THR A 216 17.14 16.87 -9.72
N VAL A 217 17.10 17.86 -8.82
CA VAL A 217 15.89 18.24 -8.05
C VAL A 217 14.70 18.51 -8.97
N THR A 218 14.89 19.21 -10.08
CA THR A 218 13.81 19.54 -11.02
C THR A 218 13.27 18.29 -11.71
N GLN A 219 14.14 17.41 -12.19
CA GLN A 219 13.77 16.15 -12.82
C GLN A 219 13.07 15.21 -11.83
N ALA A 220 13.60 15.11 -10.62
CA ALA A 220 13.00 14.33 -9.53
C ALA A 220 11.60 14.82 -9.17
N ALA A 221 11.40 16.15 -9.05
CA ALA A 221 10.10 16.74 -8.77
C ALA A 221 9.09 16.49 -9.90
N MET A 222 9.53 16.53 -11.16
CA MET A 222 8.68 16.19 -12.31
C MET A 222 8.24 14.73 -12.24
N LEU A 223 9.16 13.79 -12.01
CA LEU A 223 8.82 12.37 -11.91
C LEU A 223 7.94 12.07 -10.71
N ALA A 224 8.20 12.70 -9.55
CA ALA A 224 7.37 12.53 -8.37
C ALA A 224 5.94 13.04 -8.53
N GLY A 225 5.71 14.00 -9.43
CA GLY A 225 4.36 14.47 -9.77
C GLY A 225 3.62 13.62 -10.80
N MET A 226 4.20 12.53 -11.29
CA MET A 226 3.62 11.65 -12.32
C MET A 226 3.01 10.36 -11.74
N VAL A 227 3.31 10.01 -10.51
CA VAL A 227 2.87 8.77 -9.81
C VAL A 227 1.68 9.00 -8.90
#